data_e2112d7c74fcff582f33d0bdf7cbae98
#
_entry.id   e2112d7c74fcff582f33d0bdf7cbae98
#
_cell.length_a   1.000
_cell.length_b   1.000
_cell.length_c   1.000
_cell.angle_alpha   90.00
_cell.angle_beta   90.00
_cell.angle_gamma   90.00
#
_symmetry.space_group_name_H-M   'P 1'
#
loop_
_entity.id
_entity.type
_entity.pdbx_description
1 polymer ?
#
loop_
_entity_poly.entity_id
_entity_poly.type
_entity_poly.pdbx_seq_one_letter_code
_entity_poly.pdbx_strand_id
1 'polypeptide(L)'
;NFSLYGQEANGSTWALAVMNMFLHGFDNATIRWGDTIRNPKLKEGDTLMKFDTVVANPPFSLDKWGKVEDKEGDKTTISYDPETDKYNRFWRGVPPKSKGDWAFISHMIETLNEHGKAGVVVPHGVLFRGSSEVKIRQKTIEENLLEAVIGLPANLFFGTGIPAAIMVFNKAKISEHVIFIDASKHYDSAKNQNKLRDSDIEHIVSVYREFAKGKMEPGVVEDKYSYVATFKEIEENDFNLNIPRYVDTFEEEAEVDIEAVQMEIDQLEGELVKVQKEIDQYLTQLVK
;
A
#
# COMPACT_ATOMS: atom_id res chain seq x y z
N ASN A 1 15.43 17.36 -18.11
CA ASN A 1 15.67 18.07 -16.84
C ASN A 1 14.45 17.92 -15.95
N PHE A 2 14.62 17.48 -14.72
CA PHE A 2 13.61 17.44 -13.69
C PHE A 2 14.20 17.92 -12.36
N SER A 3 13.35 18.42 -11.45
CA SER A 3 13.76 18.85 -10.13
C SER A 3 13.19 17.88 -9.09
N LEU A 4 13.99 17.52 -8.10
CA LEU A 4 13.61 16.62 -7.02
C LEU A 4 13.39 17.41 -5.73
N TYR A 5 12.25 17.15 -5.11
CA TYR A 5 11.87 17.74 -3.84
C TYR A 5 11.42 16.64 -2.88
N GLY A 6 11.73 16.81 -1.62
CA GLY A 6 11.32 15.88 -0.57
C GLY A 6 11.24 16.53 0.79
N GLN A 7 10.54 15.87 1.70
CA GLN A 7 10.50 16.28 3.10
C GLN A 7 10.50 15.03 3.99
N GLU A 8 11.35 15.05 5.03
CA GLU A 8 11.53 13.93 5.96
C GLU A 8 11.52 14.47 7.40
N ALA A 9 10.73 13.83 8.26
CA ALA A 9 10.56 14.25 9.65
C ALA A 9 11.74 13.82 10.55
N ASN A 10 12.32 12.64 10.29
CA ASN A 10 13.45 12.14 11.06
C ASN A 10 14.77 12.73 10.57
N GLY A 11 15.51 13.41 11.47
CA GLY A 11 16.75 14.11 11.10
C GLY A 11 17.86 13.19 10.57
N SER A 12 17.99 11.97 11.11
CA SER A 12 18.97 10.99 10.62
C SER A 12 18.60 10.46 9.23
N THR A 13 17.32 10.15 9.01
CA THR A 13 16.81 9.72 7.71
C THR A 13 16.90 10.85 6.68
N TRP A 14 16.63 12.09 7.10
CA TRP A 14 16.82 13.26 6.25
C TRP A 14 18.28 13.40 5.79
N ALA A 15 19.24 13.26 6.70
CA ALA A 15 20.66 13.34 6.36
C ALA A 15 21.07 12.22 5.37
N LEU A 16 20.57 11.00 5.58
CA LEU A 16 20.78 9.88 4.66
C LEU A 16 20.15 10.15 3.29
N ALA A 17 18.95 10.72 3.25
CA ALA A 17 18.28 11.07 1.98
C ALA A 17 19.07 12.12 1.20
N VAL A 18 19.57 13.16 1.85
CA VAL A 18 20.42 14.20 1.22
C VAL A 18 21.71 13.58 0.68
N MET A 19 22.38 12.75 1.48
CA MET A 19 23.59 12.05 1.05
C MET A 19 23.32 11.12 -0.14
N ASN A 20 22.20 10.39 -0.11
CA ASN A 20 21.80 9.51 -1.20
C ASN A 20 21.59 10.27 -2.51
N MET A 21 20.91 11.42 -2.46
CA MET A 21 20.74 12.28 -3.64
C MET A 21 22.09 12.72 -4.19
N PHE A 22 23.00 13.17 -3.35
CA PHE A 22 24.34 13.57 -3.75
C PHE A 22 25.15 12.44 -4.40
N LEU A 23 25.14 11.24 -3.80
CA LEU A 23 25.82 10.06 -4.33
C LEU A 23 25.29 9.59 -5.69
N HIS A 24 24.00 9.86 -5.98
CA HIS A 24 23.37 9.56 -7.27
C HIS A 24 23.47 10.72 -8.29
N GLY A 25 24.20 11.78 -7.98
CA GLY A 25 24.40 12.91 -8.88
C GLY A 25 23.22 13.91 -8.94
N PHE A 26 22.33 13.87 -7.95
CA PHE A 26 21.20 14.82 -7.81
C PHE A 26 21.53 15.89 -6.77
N ASP A 27 22.62 16.60 -6.93
CA ASP A 27 23.13 17.62 -6.02
C ASP A 27 22.20 18.84 -5.88
N ASN A 28 21.31 19.06 -6.85
CA ASN A 28 20.29 20.09 -6.85
C ASN A 28 18.96 19.67 -6.19
N ALA A 29 18.86 18.46 -5.65
CA ALA A 29 17.66 18.00 -4.96
C ALA A 29 17.40 18.81 -3.70
N THR A 30 16.16 19.22 -3.50
CA THR A 30 15.73 20.00 -2.32
C THR A 30 15.01 19.08 -1.33
N ILE A 31 15.74 18.55 -0.35
CA ILE A 31 15.17 17.73 0.72
C ILE A 31 15.09 18.55 2.01
N ARG A 32 13.88 18.79 2.50
CA ARG A 32 13.64 19.58 3.71
C ARG A 32 13.47 18.69 4.94
N TRP A 33 14.02 19.13 6.07
CA TRP A 33 13.80 18.49 7.36
C TRP A 33 12.56 19.07 8.03
N GLY A 34 11.62 18.21 8.40
CA GLY A 34 10.41 18.57 9.14
C GLY A 34 9.23 17.65 8.87
N ASP A 35 8.23 17.73 9.73
CA ASP A 35 6.98 16.97 9.62
C ASP A 35 6.16 17.46 8.43
N THR A 36 5.89 16.57 7.48
CA THR A 36 5.18 16.87 6.24
C THR A 36 3.72 17.27 6.49
N ILE A 37 3.09 16.69 7.49
CA ILE A 37 1.69 16.95 7.78
C ILE A 37 1.53 18.20 8.62
N ARG A 38 2.26 18.32 9.74
CA ARG A 38 2.09 19.44 10.69
C ARG A 38 2.80 20.72 10.27
N ASN A 39 3.90 20.58 9.53
CA ASN A 39 4.74 21.69 9.14
C ASN A 39 5.33 21.50 7.73
N PRO A 40 4.50 21.53 6.69
CA PRO A 40 4.98 21.40 5.32
C PRO A 40 5.94 22.53 4.97
N LYS A 41 7.10 22.17 4.42
CA LYS A 41 8.21 23.07 4.08
C LYS A 41 8.32 23.39 2.60
N LEU A 42 7.74 22.56 1.75
CA LEU A 42 7.74 22.75 0.29
C LEU A 42 6.60 23.70 -0.08
N LYS A 43 6.92 24.99 -0.16
CA LYS A 43 5.96 26.09 -0.32
C LYS A 43 6.46 27.12 -1.31
N GLU A 44 5.51 27.75 -1.99
CA GLU A 44 5.68 28.98 -2.76
C GLU A 44 4.88 30.09 -2.09
N GLY A 45 5.58 30.98 -1.41
CA GLY A 45 4.94 31.96 -0.52
C GLY A 45 4.13 31.27 0.58
N ASP A 46 2.84 31.55 0.62
CA ASP A 46 1.89 30.98 1.60
C ASP A 46 1.16 29.72 1.13
N THR A 47 1.41 29.25 -0.08
CA THR A 47 0.75 28.05 -0.66
C THR A 47 1.70 26.85 -0.73
N LEU A 48 1.14 25.65 -0.79
CA LEU A 48 1.92 24.44 -1.05
C LEU A 48 2.43 24.44 -2.49
N MET A 49 3.69 24.05 -2.69
CA MET A 49 4.22 23.78 -4.02
C MET A 49 3.38 22.68 -4.70
N LYS A 50 3.31 22.75 -6.03
CA LYS A 50 2.61 21.77 -6.87
C LYS A 50 3.61 21.00 -7.71
N PHE A 51 3.35 19.70 -7.89
CA PHE A 51 4.25 18.77 -8.53
C PHE A 51 3.56 17.98 -9.64
N ASP A 52 4.32 17.62 -10.67
CA ASP A 52 3.85 16.74 -11.75
C ASP A 52 3.73 15.29 -11.26
N THR A 53 4.64 14.88 -10.37
CA THR A 53 4.67 13.53 -9.83
C THR A 53 4.99 13.56 -8.34
N VAL A 54 4.18 12.86 -7.54
CA VAL A 54 4.42 12.68 -6.10
C VAL A 54 4.43 11.20 -5.79
N VAL A 55 5.50 10.72 -5.15
CA VAL A 55 5.61 9.31 -4.72
C VAL A 55 5.98 9.23 -3.25
N ALA A 56 5.38 8.30 -2.53
CA ALA A 56 5.72 8.07 -1.13
C ALA A 56 5.45 6.62 -0.69
N ASN A 57 6.27 6.18 0.26
CA ASN A 57 5.98 5.04 1.13
C ASN A 57 5.92 5.58 2.57
N PRO A 58 4.78 6.18 2.98
CA PRO A 58 4.65 6.78 4.31
C PRO A 58 4.61 5.71 5.40
N PRO A 59 4.85 6.08 6.68
CA PRO A 59 4.73 5.13 7.79
C PRO A 59 3.30 4.60 7.88
N PHE A 60 3.17 3.26 7.89
CA PHE A 60 1.86 2.62 7.92
C PHE A 60 1.13 2.90 9.23
N SER A 61 -0.13 3.34 9.11
CA SER A 61 -1.03 3.57 10.23
C SER A 61 -0.43 4.46 11.33
N LEU A 62 0.22 5.56 10.95
CA LEU A 62 0.84 6.48 11.89
C LEU A 62 -0.17 6.95 12.95
N ASP A 63 0.11 6.65 14.23
CA ASP A 63 -0.68 7.14 15.34
C ASP A 63 -0.32 8.58 15.70
N LYS A 64 -1.28 9.31 16.29
CA LYS A 64 -1.11 10.69 16.78
C LYS A 64 -0.59 11.69 15.76
N TRP A 65 -0.87 11.46 14.48
CA TRP A 65 -0.47 12.33 13.37
C TRP A 65 -1.17 13.71 13.39
N GLY A 66 -2.37 13.73 13.96
CA GLY A 66 -3.29 14.88 13.92
C GLY A 66 -2.99 15.93 14.98
N LYS A 67 -4.06 16.36 15.67
CA LYS A 67 -4.06 17.46 16.63
C LYS A 67 -2.93 17.36 17.67
N VAL A 68 -2.22 18.45 17.87
CA VAL A 68 -1.18 18.59 18.90
C VAL A 68 -1.61 19.62 19.93
N GLU A 69 -1.60 19.22 21.19
CA GLU A 69 -1.91 20.05 22.34
C GLU A 69 -0.67 20.14 23.22
N ASP A 70 -0.17 21.35 23.37
CA ASP A 70 0.93 21.68 24.28
C ASP A 70 0.35 22.14 25.60
N LYS A 71 0.76 21.51 26.70
CA LYS A 71 0.30 21.85 28.05
C LYS A 71 1.43 22.57 28.81
N GLU A 72 1.15 23.77 29.28
CA GLU A 72 2.02 24.52 30.16
C GLU A 72 1.24 24.90 31.43
N GLY A 73 1.42 24.10 32.50
CA GLY A 73 0.56 24.14 33.69
C GLY A 73 -0.89 23.83 33.36
N ASP A 74 -1.80 24.71 33.74
CA ASP A 74 -3.23 24.60 33.48
C ASP A 74 -3.64 25.09 32.07
N LYS A 75 -2.69 25.67 31.31
CA LYS A 75 -2.95 26.17 29.95
C LYS A 75 -2.73 25.08 28.92
N THR A 76 -3.71 24.86 28.06
CA THR A 76 -3.59 24.03 26.86
C THR A 76 -3.57 24.90 25.63
N THR A 77 -2.51 24.82 24.83
CA THR A 77 -2.38 25.50 23.55
C THR A 77 -2.45 24.46 22.42
N ILE A 78 -3.24 24.72 21.39
CA ILE A 78 -3.31 23.88 20.21
C ILE A 78 -2.28 24.40 19.21
N SER A 79 -1.22 23.64 18.97
CA SER A 79 -0.18 24.00 18.00
C SER A 79 -0.46 23.50 16.59
N TYR A 80 -1.30 22.47 16.45
CA TYR A 80 -1.78 21.96 15.15
C TYR A 80 -3.16 21.32 15.31
N ASP A 81 -4.06 21.64 14.38
CA ASP A 81 -5.37 20.98 14.26
C ASP A 81 -5.70 20.73 12.79
N PRO A 82 -5.91 19.47 12.37
CA PRO A 82 -6.25 19.16 10.99
C PRO A 82 -7.61 19.70 10.53
N GLU A 83 -8.55 19.99 11.48
CA GLU A 83 -9.85 20.59 11.14
C GLU A 83 -9.71 22.05 10.69
N THR A 84 -8.65 22.71 11.12
CA THR A 84 -8.32 24.09 10.75
C THR A 84 -7.04 24.19 9.93
N ASP A 85 -6.74 23.16 9.16
CA ASP A 85 -5.53 23.11 8.34
C ASP A 85 -5.42 24.30 7.39
N LYS A 86 -4.34 25.09 7.51
CA LYS A 86 -4.09 26.30 6.72
C LYS A 86 -4.21 26.09 5.21
N TYR A 87 -3.90 24.86 4.75
CA TYR A 87 -3.86 24.50 3.33
C TYR A 87 -5.12 23.77 2.88
N ASN A 88 -6.13 23.62 3.75
CA ASN A 88 -7.39 22.94 3.49
C ASN A 88 -7.22 21.53 2.91
N ARG A 89 -6.16 20.79 3.32
CA ARG A 89 -5.85 19.47 2.78
C ARG A 89 -6.86 18.39 3.16
N PHE A 90 -7.58 18.60 4.26
CA PHE A 90 -8.49 17.60 4.84
C PHE A 90 -9.98 17.94 4.61
N TRP A 91 -10.29 18.72 3.59
CA TRP A 91 -11.67 19.10 3.27
C TRP A 91 -12.56 17.91 2.87
N ARG A 92 -11.96 16.82 2.37
CA ARG A 92 -12.68 15.55 2.12
C ARG A 92 -13.10 14.87 3.41
N GLY A 93 -12.42 15.15 4.50
CA GLY A 93 -12.63 14.63 5.84
C GLY A 93 -11.31 14.50 6.59
N VAL A 94 -11.36 14.54 7.91
CA VAL A 94 -10.20 14.33 8.76
C VAL A 94 -10.05 12.84 9.05
N PRO A 95 -8.90 12.23 8.71
CA PRO A 95 -8.62 10.83 9.02
C PRO A 95 -8.61 10.55 10.53
N PRO A 96 -8.85 9.28 10.94
CA PRO A 96 -8.81 8.90 12.35
C PRO A 96 -7.45 9.23 12.99
N LYS A 97 -7.46 9.69 14.23
CA LYS A 97 -6.24 10.08 14.97
C LYS A 97 -5.17 8.98 15.02
N SER A 98 -5.60 7.72 15.05
CA SER A 98 -4.73 6.54 15.13
C SER A 98 -4.33 5.96 13.76
N LYS A 99 -4.74 6.58 12.64
CA LYS A 99 -4.54 6.07 11.28
C LYS A 99 -4.27 7.23 10.32
N GLY A 100 -2.99 7.63 10.22
CA GLY A 100 -2.54 8.75 9.41
C GLY A 100 -2.41 8.49 7.91
N ASP A 101 -2.71 7.29 7.42
CA ASP A 101 -2.51 6.92 6.02
C ASP A 101 -3.19 7.91 5.07
N TRP A 102 -4.49 8.20 5.29
CA TRP A 102 -5.24 9.16 4.49
C TRP A 102 -4.80 10.62 4.69
N ALA A 103 -4.06 10.94 5.76
CA ALA A 103 -3.49 12.29 5.89
C ALA A 103 -2.35 12.50 4.89
N PHE A 104 -1.49 11.50 4.70
CA PHE A 104 -0.46 11.54 3.67
C PHE A 104 -1.06 11.54 2.27
N ILE A 105 -2.04 10.67 2.00
CA ILE A 105 -2.74 10.63 0.70
C ILE A 105 -3.36 12.00 0.38
N SER A 106 -4.10 12.60 1.32
CA SER A 106 -4.72 13.92 1.14
C SER A 106 -3.66 15.00 0.86
N HIS A 107 -2.55 15.00 1.61
CA HIS A 107 -1.45 15.92 1.37
C HIS A 107 -0.86 15.73 -0.05
N MET A 108 -0.59 14.49 -0.46
CA MET A 108 -0.06 14.20 -1.79
C MET A 108 -0.99 14.69 -2.90
N ILE A 109 -2.29 14.43 -2.79
CA ILE A 109 -3.29 14.88 -3.76
C ILE A 109 -3.31 16.42 -3.84
N GLU A 110 -3.28 17.09 -2.68
CA GLU A 110 -3.31 18.56 -2.64
C GLU A 110 -1.98 19.20 -3.09
N THR A 111 -0.90 18.44 -3.20
CA THR A 111 0.38 18.92 -3.77
C THR A 111 0.56 18.57 -5.25
N LEU A 112 -0.41 17.92 -5.90
CA LEU A 112 -0.38 17.70 -7.34
C LEU A 112 -0.81 18.97 -8.09
N ASN A 113 -0.17 19.24 -9.24
CA ASN A 113 -0.68 20.17 -10.23
C ASN A 113 -1.92 19.59 -10.95
N GLU A 114 -2.49 20.33 -11.90
CA GLU A 114 -3.73 19.93 -12.60
C GLU A 114 -3.59 18.65 -13.44
N HIS A 115 -2.36 18.29 -13.83
CA HIS A 115 -2.04 17.11 -14.63
C HIS A 115 -1.21 16.10 -13.85
N GLY A 116 -1.03 16.33 -12.55
CA GLY A 116 -0.14 15.56 -11.71
C GLY A 116 -0.66 14.17 -11.37
N LYS A 117 0.28 13.26 -11.16
CA LYS A 117 0.02 11.89 -10.70
C LYS A 117 0.71 11.61 -9.37
N ALA A 118 0.03 10.85 -8.51
CA ALA A 118 0.64 10.36 -7.28
C ALA A 118 0.59 8.84 -7.20
N GLY A 119 1.67 8.24 -6.67
CA GLY A 119 1.73 6.83 -6.31
C GLY A 119 2.09 6.69 -4.84
N VAL A 120 1.27 5.99 -4.07
CA VAL A 120 1.48 5.82 -2.64
C VAL A 120 1.36 4.37 -2.22
N VAL A 121 2.35 3.88 -1.46
CA VAL A 121 2.28 2.56 -0.83
C VAL A 121 1.47 2.67 0.44
N VAL A 122 0.50 1.78 0.60
CA VAL A 122 -0.44 1.77 1.74
C VAL A 122 -0.64 0.36 2.27
N PRO A 123 -0.96 0.19 3.57
CA PRO A 123 -1.44 -1.10 4.06
C PRO A 123 -2.85 -1.38 3.53
N HIS A 124 -3.17 -2.65 3.27
CA HIS A 124 -4.47 -3.05 2.68
C HIS A 124 -5.69 -2.46 3.41
N GLY A 125 -5.61 -2.24 4.73
CA GLY A 125 -6.68 -1.64 5.50
C GLY A 125 -7.19 -0.29 4.97
N VAL A 126 -6.34 0.51 4.32
CA VAL A 126 -6.70 1.80 3.71
C VAL A 126 -7.80 1.62 2.65
N LEU A 127 -7.83 0.47 1.99
CA LEU A 127 -8.75 0.16 0.91
C LEU A 127 -10.20 -0.05 1.40
N PHE A 128 -10.38 -0.49 2.66
CA PHE A 128 -11.71 -0.91 3.14
C PHE A 128 -12.07 -0.48 4.57
N ARG A 129 -11.15 0.13 5.35
CA ARG A 129 -11.50 0.59 6.70
C ARG A 129 -12.70 1.53 6.67
N GLY A 130 -13.55 1.37 7.69
CA GLY A 130 -14.76 2.17 7.91
C GLY A 130 -14.51 3.55 8.52
N SER A 131 -15.52 4.09 9.21
CA SER A 131 -15.47 5.39 9.91
C SER A 131 -15.23 6.58 8.96
N SER A 132 -14.40 7.55 9.35
CA SER A 132 -14.13 8.73 8.51
C SER A 132 -13.38 8.40 7.22
N GLU A 133 -12.63 7.29 7.17
CA GLU A 133 -11.89 6.89 5.97
C GLU A 133 -12.81 6.53 4.79
N VAL A 134 -14.00 5.98 5.03
CA VAL A 134 -15.01 5.74 3.97
C VAL A 134 -15.36 7.03 3.26
N LYS A 135 -15.67 8.10 4.02
CA LYS A 135 -16.09 9.39 3.45
C LYS A 135 -14.97 10.05 2.62
N ILE A 136 -13.72 9.94 3.11
CA ILE A 136 -12.56 10.49 2.39
C ILE A 136 -12.36 9.71 1.08
N ARG A 137 -12.42 8.38 1.14
CA ARG A 137 -12.28 7.49 0.00
C ARG A 137 -13.38 7.73 -1.03
N GLN A 138 -14.64 7.79 -0.59
CA GLN A 138 -15.80 8.10 -1.43
C GLN A 138 -15.59 9.41 -2.20
N LYS A 139 -15.32 10.51 -1.49
CA LYS A 139 -15.10 11.81 -2.15
C LYS A 139 -13.92 11.79 -3.13
N THR A 140 -12.84 11.09 -2.79
CA THR A 140 -11.69 10.95 -3.67
C THR A 140 -12.03 10.22 -4.98
N ILE A 141 -12.95 9.25 -4.92
CA ILE A 141 -13.43 8.50 -6.08
C ILE A 141 -14.45 9.33 -6.86
N GLU A 142 -15.38 10.01 -6.20
CA GLU A 142 -16.35 10.93 -6.79
C GLU A 142 -15.67 12.09 -7.56
N GLU A 143 -14.50 12.55 -7.09
CA GLU A 143 -13.66 13.52 -7.81
C GLU A 143 -12.90 12.90 -9.00
N ASN A 144 -13.10 11.62 -9.27
CA ASN A 144 -12.41 10.89 -10.34
C ASN A 144 -10.87 10.90 -10.24
N LEU A 145 -10.33 10.88 -9.02
CA LEU A 145 -8.87 10.96 -8.81
C LEU A 145 -8.18 9.60 -8.79
N LEU A 146 -8.84 8.54 -8.31
CA LEU A 146 -8.25 7.21 -8.20
C LEU A 146 -8.17 6.54 -9.58
N GLU A 147 -6.97 6.19 -10.01
CA GLU A 147 -6.71 5.56 -11.31
C GLU A 147 -6.45 4.05 -11.20
N ALA A 148 -5.69 3.63 -10.20
CA ALA A 148 -5.36 2.21 -10.01
C ALA A 148 -5.20 1.83 -8.53
N VAL A 149 -5.48 0.54 -8.25
CA VAL A 149 -5.16 -0.15 -6.98
C VAL A 149 -4.37 -1.40 -7.33
N ILE A 150 -3.14 -1.51 -6.85
CA ILE A 150 -2.22 -2.59 -7.17
C ILE A 150 -1.86 -3.32 -5.87
N GLY A 151 -2.29 -4.56 -5.73
CA GLY A 151 -1.96 -5.44 -4.60
C GLY A 151 -0.54 -5.98 -4.73
N LEU A 152 0.20 -5.92 -3.65
CA LEU A 152 1.58 -6.39 -3.58
C LEU A 152 1.70 -7.61 -2.67
N PRO A 153 2.73 -8.46 -2.84
CA PRO A 153 3.00 -9.58 -1.97
C PRO A 153 3.16 -9.17 -0.50
N ALA A 154 2.75 -10.06 0.41
CA ALA A 154 3.10 -9.96 1.81
C ALA A 154 4.63 -10.06 2.00
N ASN A 155 5.13 -9.64 3.16
CA ASN A 155 6.57 -9.71 3.47
C ASN A 155 7.49 -8.99 2.46
N LEU A 156 7.01 -7.97 1.76
CA LEU A 156 7.80 -7.21 0.77
C LEU A 156 8.63 -6.09 1.42
N PHE A 157 8.18 -5.55 2.55
CA PHE A 157 8.82 -4.41 3.21
C PHE A 157 9.48 -4.81 4.54
N PHE A 158 10.62 -4.20 4.85
CA PHE A 158 11.29 -4.42 6.13
C PHE A 158 10.41 -4.02 7.31
N GLY A 159 10.47 -4.84 8.37
CA GLY A 159 9.77 -4.56 9.63
C GLY A 159 8.26 -4.84 9.63
N THR A 160 7.69 -5.32 8.54
CA THR A 160 6.28 -5.71 8.49
C THR A 160 6.03 -6.90 7.57
N GLY A 161 5.24 -7.87 8.05
CA GLY A 161 4.78 -9.01 7.23
C GLY A 161 3.43 -8.77 6.56
N ILE A 162 2.79 -7.61 6.80
CA ILE A 162 1.46 -7.35 6.22
C ILE A 162 1.55 -7.04 4.73
N PRO A 163 0.56 -7.51 3.93
CA PRO A 163 0.48 -7.15 2.54
C PRO A 163 0.22 -5.64 2.39
N ALA A 164 0.79 -5.06 1.35
CA ALA A 164 0.61 -3.66 0.99
C ALA A 164 -0.03 -3.54 -0.39
N ALA A 165 -0.53 -2.34 -0.69
CA ALA A 165 -1.01 -1.99 -2.02
C ALA A 165 -0.39 -0.66 -2.46
N ILE A 166 -0.36 -0.43 -3.77
CA ILE A 166 -0.08 0.89 -4.32
C ILE A 166 -1.42 1.48 -4.79
N MET A 167 -1.73 2.69 -4.34
CA MET A 167 -2.81 3.49 -4.91
C MET A 167 -2.22 4.53 -5.85
N VAL A 168 -2.76 4.62 -7.07
CA VAL A 168 -2.35 5.61 -8.07
C VAL A 168 -3.46 6.61 -8.25
N PHE A 169 -3.13 7.90 -8.09
CA PHE A 169 -4.03 9.02 -8.29
C PHE A 169 -3.58 9.84 -9.50
N ASN A 170 -4.55 10.32 -10.27
CA ASN A 170 -4.31 11.10 -11.48
C ASN A 170 -5.33 12.24 -11.58
N LYS A 171 -4.87 13.51 -11.50
CA LYS A 171 -5.75 14.67 -11.62
C LYS A 171 -6.25 14.93 -13.04
N ALA A 172 -5.53 14.41 -14.05
CA ALA A 172 -5.94 14.51 -15.45
C ALA A 172 -6.71 13.29 -15.96
N LYS A 173 -7.20 12.44 -15.07
CA LYS A 173 -7.96 11.24 -15.41
C LYS A 173 -9.28 11.61 -16.10
N ILE A 174 -9.52 11.02 -17.26
CA ILE A 174 -10.73 11.27 -18.07
C ILE A 174 -11.77 10.16 -17.85
N SER A 175 -11.32 8.89 -17.85
CA SER A 175 -12.18 7.74 -17.61
C SER A 175 -12.59 7.67 -16.14
N GLU A 176 -13.84 7.30 -15.86
CA GLU A 176 -14.30 7.05 -14.48
C GLU A 176 -13.89 5.67 -13.94
N HIS A 177 -13.33 4.83 -14.80
CA HIS A 177 -12.94 3.46 -14.44
C HIS A 177 -11.68 3.43 -13.57
N VAL A 178 -11.57 2.40 -12.75
CA VAL A 178 -10.40 2.13 -11.90
C VAL A 178 -9.89 0.74 -12.21
N ILE A 179 -8.58 0.58 -12.44
CA ILE A 179 -7.99 -0.74 -12.61
C ILE A 179 -7.55 -1.30 -11.26
N PHE A 180 -7.89 -2.57 -11.02
CA PHE A 180 -7.39 -3.38 -9.92
C PHE A 180 -6.42 -4.41 -10.48
N ILE A 181 -5.22 -4.50 -9.89
CA ILE A 181 -4.19 -5.47 -10.26
C ILE A 181 -3.80 -6.24 -9.00
N ASP A 182 -3.88 -7.56 -9.02
CA ASP A 182 -3.45 -8.42 -7.93
C ASP A 182 -2.12 -9.09 -8.26
N ALA A 183 -1.02 -8.47 -7.84
CA ALA A 183 0.31 -9.04 -7.96
C ALA A 183 0.76 -9.80 -6.69
N SER A 184 -0.15 -10.08 -5.76
CA SER A 184 0.17 -10.66 -4.43
C SER A 184 0.83 -12.04 -4.50
N LYS A 185 0.60 -12.81 -5.59
CA LYS A 185 1.18 -14.14 -5.82
C LYS A 185 2.44 -14.12 -6.69
N HIS A 186 2.85 -12.96 -7.21
CA HIS A 186 3.95 -12.81 -8.17
C HIS A 186 5.22 -12.27 -7.49
N TYR A 187 6.08 -13.17 -7.00
CA TYR A 187 7.31 -12.80 -6.31
C TYR A 187 8.28 -13.99 -6.18
N ASP A 188 9.53 -13.69 -5.86
CA ASP A 188 10.48 -14.66 -5.34
C ASP A 188 10.40 -14.72 -3.82
N SER A 189 10.16 -15.94 -3.30
CA SER A 189 10.16 -16.18 -1.85
C SER A 189 11.58 -16.23 -1.32
N ALA A 190 11.86 -15.46 -0.27
CA ALA A 190 13.14 -15.49 0.43
C ALA A 190 12.93 -15.58 1.95
N LYS A 191 13.95 -16.09 2.66
CA LYS A 191 13.87 -16.40 4.09
C LYS A 191 13.41 -15.23 4.97
N ASN A 192 13.86 -14.03 4.65
CA ASN A 192 13.61 -12.84 5.48
C ASN A 192 12.61 -11.86 4.85
N GLN A 193 12.52 -11.83 3.54
CA GLN A 193 11.73 -10.83 2.82
C GLN A 193 11.49 -11.32 1.38
N ASN A 194 10.24 -11.26 0.92
CA ASN A 194 9.90 -11.53 -0.47
C ASN A 194 10.43 -10.43 -1.38
N LYS A 195 10.64 -10.75 -2.65
CA LYS A 195 11.16 -9.80 -3.63
C LYS A 195 10.36 -9.89 -4.93
N LEU A 196 9.94 -8.75 -5.46
CA LEU A 196 9.41 -8.68 -6.82
C LEU A 196 10.55 -8.90 -7.81
N ARG A 197 10.34 -9.77 -8.81
CA ARG A 197 11.23 -9.94 -9.95
C ARG A 197 11.06 -8.76 -10.90
N ASP A 198 12.04 -8.51 -11.73
CA ASP A 198 11.94 -7.48 -12.77
C ASP A 198 10.76 -7.76 -13.72
N SER A 199 10.53 -9.05 -14.05
CA SER A 199 9.37 -9.49 -14.84
C SER A 199 8.02 -9.17 -14.18
N ASP A 200 7.92 -9.27 -12.84
CA ASP A 200 6.69 -8.95 -12.11
C ASP A 200 6.41 -7.44 -12.18
N ILE A 201 7.46 -6.64 -12.00
CA ILE A 201 7.37 -5.17 -12.11
C ILE A 201 6.98 -4.77 -13.54
N GLU A 202 7.64 -5.35 -14.55
CA GLU A 202 7.32 -5.09 -15.95
C GLU A 202 5.87 -5.47 -16.31
N HIS A 203 5.37 -6.58 -15.77
CA HIS A 203 4.00 -7.02 -15.97
C HIS A 203 3.01 -6.02 -15.36
N ILE A 204 3.17 -5.66 -14.08
CA ILE A 204 2.35 -4.63 -13.41
C ILE A 204 2.33 -3.34 -14.25
N VAL A 205 3.51 -2.86 -14.63
CA VAL A 205 3.66 -1.61 -15.39
C VAL A 205 3.03 -1.71 -16.78
N SER A 206 3.15 -2.85 -17.45
CA SER A 206 2.56 -3.08 -18.77
C SER A 206 1.04 -3.02 -18.70
N VAL A 207 0.43 -3.76 -17.79
CA VAL A 207 -1.03 -3.77 -17.59
C VAL A 207 -1.55 -2.37 -17.24
N TYR A 208 -0.91 -1.69 -16.29
CA TYR A 208 -1.27 -0.31 -15.93
C TYR A 208 -1.16 0.65 -17.11
N ARG A 209 -0.10 0.57 -17.90
CA ARG A 209 0.13 1.46 -19.06
C ARG A 209 -0.92 1.27 -20.16
N GLU A 210 -1.32 0.05 -20.44
CA GLU A 210 -2.37 -0.21 -21.43
C GLU A 210 -3.73 0.33 -20.97
N PHE A 211 -4.06 0.19 -19.67
CA PHE A 211 -5.22 0.84 -19.07
C PHE A 211 -5.14 2.37 -19.19
N ALA A 212 -4.03 2.97 -18.81
CA ALA A 212 -3.85 4.42 -18.83
C ALA A 212 -3.91 5.02 -20.25
N LYS A 213 -3.72 4.20 -21.31
CA LYS A 213 -3.93 4.59 -22.72
C LYS A 213 -5.39 4.49 -23.16
N GLY A 214 -6.33 4.09 -22.28
CA GLY A 214 -7.73 3.93 -22.60
C GLY A 214 -8.04 2.73 -23.50
N LYS A 215 -7.22 1.68 -23.46
CA LYS A 215 -7.36 0.51 -24.32
C LYS A 215 -8.12 -0.65 -23.67
N MET A 216 -8.54 -0.50 -22.42
CA MET A 216 -9.22 -1.55 -21.66
C MET A 216 -10.67 -1.18 -21.39
N GLU A 217 -11.56 -2.12 -21.66
CA GLU A 217 -12.98 -2.02 -21.33
C GLU A 217 -13.22 -2.53 -19.89
N PRO A 218 -14.34 -2.15 -19.24
CA PRO A 218 -14.72 -2.70 -17.93
C PRO A 218 -14.86 -4.23 -17.94
N GLY A 219 -14.44 -4.86 -16.86
CA GLY A 219 -14.49 -6.29 -16.64
C GLY A 219 -13.12 -6.93 -16.42
N VAL A 220 -13.05 -8.25 -16.52
CA VAL A 220 -11.80 -9.01 -16.40
C VAL A 220 -10.90 -8.68 -17.58
N VAL A 221 -9.70 -8.19 -17.29
CA VAL A 221 -8.65 -7.91 -18.28
C VAL A 221 -7.74 -9.12 -18.41
N GLU A 222 -7.29 -9.62 -17.28
CA GLU A 222 -6.47 -10.81 -17.18
C GLU A 222 -6.97 -11.66 -16.01
N ASP A 223 -7.29 -12.94 -16.32
CA ASP A 223 -7.88 -13.85 -15.34
C ASP A 223 -7.01 -13.94 -14.06
N LYS A 224 -7.66 -13.86 -12.90
CA LYS A 224 -7.03 -13.92 -11.57
C LYS A 224 -5.93 -12.88 -11.32
N TYR A 225 -5.79 -11.86 -12.19
CA TYR A 225 -4.73 -10.88 -12.09
C TYR A 225 -5.21 -9.43 -12.18
N SER A 226 -6.09 -9.09 -13.14
CA SER A 226 -6.50 -7.70 -13.29
C SER A 226 -7.95 -7.53 -13.76
N TYR A 227 -8.58 -6.47 -13.26
CA TYR A 227 -9.97 -6.14 -13.48
C TYR A 227 -10.16 -4.63 -13.60
N VAL A 228 -10.96 -4.17 -14.56
CA VAL A 228 -11.36 -2.77 -14.70
C VAL A 228 -12.77 -2.59 -14.14
N ALA A 229 -12.87 -1.91 -13.00
CA ALA A 229 -14.15 -1.58 -12.38
C ALA A 229 -14.70 -0.25 -12.87
N THR A 230 -16.02 -0.19 -13.06
CA THR A 230 -16.74 1.04 -13.30
C THR A 230 -16.97 1.81 -12.01
N PHE A 231 -17.23 3.12 -12.10
CA PHE A 231 -17.63 3.93 -10.96
C PHE A 231 -18.86 3.33 -10.24
N LYS A 232 -19.88 2.93 -11.02
CA LYS A 232 -21.11 2.33 -10.51
C LYS A 232 -20.86 1.06 -9.70
N GLU A 233 -19.99 0.20 -10.15
CA GLU A 233 -19.61 -1.03 -9.44
C GLU A 233 -18.87 -0.73 -8.11
N ILE A 234 -18.03 0.30 -8.10
CA ILE A 234 -17.34 0.73 -6.88
C ILE A 234 -18.35 1.34 -5.89
N GLU A 235 -19.33 2.10 -6.38
CA GLU A 235 -20.43 2.65 -5.57
C GLU A 235 -21.30 1.53 -4.99
N GLU A 236 -21.71 0.54 -5.78
CA GLU A 236 -22.48 -0.64 -5.35
C GLU A 236 -21.71 -1.48 -4.31
N ASN A 237 -20.37 -1.40 -4.29
CA ASN A 237 -19.49 -1.97 -3.28
C ASN A 237 -19.23 -1.04 -2.06
N ASP A 238 -20.03 0.01 -1.84
CA ASP A 238 -19.87 0.99 -0.76
C ASP A 238 -18.49 1.66 -0.75
N PHE A 239 -17.93 1.94 -1.92
CA PHE A 239 -16.58 2.47 -2.10
C PHE A 239 -15.49 1.64 -1.41
N ASN A 240 -15.74 0.37 -1.23
CA ASN A 240 -14.78 -0.60 -0.71
C ASN A 240 -13.86 -1.06 -1.84
N LEU A 241 -12.57 -0.76 -1.72
CA LEU A 241 -11.55 -1.05 -2.73
C LEU A 241 -10.77 -2.34 -2.44
N ASN A 242 -11.29 -3.23 -1.59
CA ASN A 242 -10.62 -4.50 -1.31
C ASN A 242 -10.48 -5.32 -2.59
N ILE A 243 -9.25 -5.62 -2.98
CA ILE A 243 -8.90 -6.20 -4.29
C ILE A 243 -9.68 -7.48 -4.59
N PRO A 244 -9.86 -8.46 -3.64
CA PRO A 244 -10.64 -9.67 -3.90
C PRO A 244 -12.13 -9.46 -4.23
N ARG A 245 -12.65 -8.24 -4.12
CA ARG A 245 -14.01 -7.91 -4.58
C ARG A 245 -14.08 -7.70 -6.09
N TYR A 246 -12.95 -7.46 -6.72
CA TYR A 246 -12.83 -7.13 -8.15
C TYR A 246 -12.03 -8.19 -8.89
N VAL A 247 -10.92 -8.64 -8.34
CA VAL A 247 -10.09 -9.70 -8.91
C VAL A 247 -10.36 -11.00 -8.16
N ASP A 248 -11.04 -11.94 -8.82
CA ASP A 248 -11.29 -13.27 -8.26
C ASP A 248 -10.02 -14.12 -8.37
N THR A 249 -9.32 -14.28 -7.26
CA THR A 249 -8.13 -15.12 -7.16
C THR A 249 -8.43 -16.49 -6.56
N PHE A 250 -9.72 -16.87 -6.47
CA PHE A 250 -10.12 -18.18 -5.95
C PHE A 250 -9.59 -19.28 -6.87
N GLU A 251 -8.89 -20.21 -6.28
CA GLU A 251 -8.50 -21.48 -6.93
C GLU A 251 -9.38 -22.55 -6.30
N GLU A 252 -10.14 -23.27 -7.13
CA GLU A 252 -10.81 -24.49 -6.66
C GLU A 252 -9.73 -25.41 -6.10
N GLU A 253 -9.83 -25.74 -4.82
CA GLU A 253 -8.98 -26.77 -4.24
C GLU A 253 -9.26 -28.07 -5.01
N ALA A 254 -8.20 -28.76 -5.44
CA ALA A 254 -8.34 -30.06 -6.05
C ALA A 254 -9.12 -30.98 -5.08
N GLU A 255 -10.12 -31.68 -5.59
CA GLU A 255 -10.86 -32.62 -4.77
C GLU A 255 -9.87 -33.58 -4.11
N VAL A 256 -9.87 -33.59 -2.78
CA VAL A 256 -9.01 -34.45 -2.00
C VAL A 256 -9.55 -35.85 -2.14
N ASP A 257 -8.80 -36.74 -2.79
CA ASP A 257 -9.11 -38.17 -2.83
C ASP A 257 -8.90 -38.74 -1.42
N ILE A 258 -10.01 -38.86 -0.70
CA ILE A 258 -10.02 -39.32 0.70
C ILE A 258 -9.48 -40.75 0.79
N GLU A 259 -9.76 -41.60 -0.22
CA GLU A 259 -9.30 -42.98 -0.24
C GLU A 259 -7.78 -43.06 -0.41
N ALA A 260 -7.22 -42.25 -1.32
CA ALA A 260 -5.77 -42.17 -1.52
C ALA A 260 -5.05 -41.66 -0.27
N VAL A 261 -5.58 -40.60 0.37
CA VAL A 261 -5.02 -40.05 1.63
C VAL A 261 -5.10 -41.07 2.76
N GLN A 262 -6.21 -41.83 2.87
CA GLN A 262 -6.34 -42.88 3.89
C GLN A 262 -5.31 -44.00 3.67
N MET A 263 -5.09 -44.43 2.41
CA MET A 263 -4.06 -45.43 2.11
C MET A 263 -2.65 -44.92 2.48
N GLU A 264 -2.35 -43.66 2.25
CA GLU A 264 -1.06 -43.09 2.63
C GLU A 264 -0.88 -43.01 4.15
N ILE A 265 -1.94 -42.70 4.89
CA ILE A 265 -1.94 -42.72 6.37
C ILE A 265 -1.67 -44.14 6.85
N ASP A 266 -2.39 -45.14 6.35
CA ASP A 266 -2.23 -46.55 6.74
C ASP A 266 -0.82 -47.08 6.46
N GLN A 267 -0.22 -46.66 5.32
CA GLN A 267 1.16 -46.99 4.99
C GLN A 267 2.14 -46.34 5.97
N LEU A 268 2.01 -45.03 6.23
CA LEU A 268 2.89 -44.29 7.17
C LEU A 268 2.79 -44.86 8.60
N GLU A 269 1.60 -45.24 9.06
CA GLU A 269 1.43 -45.92 10.35
C GLU A 269 2.14 -47.25 10.40
N GLY A 270 2.06 -48.01 9.31
CA GLY A 270 2.81 -49.28 9.17
C GLY A 270 4.34 -49.13 9.21
N GLU A 271 4.85 -48.07 8.58
CA GLU A 271 6.28 -47.69 8.64
C GLU A 271 6.69 -47.25 10.04
N LEU A 272 5.86 -46.43 10.69
CA LEU A 272 6.09 -45.97 12.05
C LEU A 272 6.26 -47.15 13.03
N VAL A 273 5.37 -48.13 12.96
CA VAL A 273 5.43 -49.36 13.80
C VAL A 273 6.72 -50.12 13.57
N LYS A 274 7.21 -50.21 12.31
CA LYS A 274 8.46 -50.89 12.00
C LYS A 274 9.65 -50.15 12.61
N VAL A 275 9.73 -48.83 12.41
CA VAL A 275 10.81 -48.00 12.96
C VAL A 275 10.82 -48.03 14.48
N GLN A 276 9.64 -47.99 15.14
CA GLN A 276 9.55 -48.13 16.58
C GLN A 276 10.11 -49.44 17.09
N LYS A 277 9.79 -50.57 16.42
CA LYS A 277 10.36 -51.86 16.77
C LYS A 277 11.89 -51.94 16.62
N GLU A 278 12.41 -51.35 15.56
CA GLU A 278 13.87 -51.24 15.38
C GLU A 278 14.53 -50.44 16.47
N ILE A 279 13.95 -49.28 16.85
CA ILE A 279 14.44 -48.48 17.98
C ILE A 279 14.44 -49.30 19.28
N ASP A 280 13.35 -50.00 19.58
CA ASP A 280 13.26 -50.84 20.78
C ASP A 280 14.32 -51.95 20.80
N GLN A 281 14.61 -52.56 19.62
CA GLN A 281 15.67 -53.55 19.49
C GLN A 281 17.05 -52.94 19.76
N TYR A 282 17.36 -51.77 19.22
CA TYR A 282 18.62 -51.05 19.47
C TYR A 282 18.77 -50.64 20.92
N LEU A 283 17.70 -50.12 21.54
CA LEU A 283 17.71 -49.75 22.96
C LEU A 283 17.94 -50.96 23.86
N THR A 284 17.36 -52.10 23.55
CA THR A 284 17.57 -53.36 24.27
C THR A 284 19.01 -53.86 24.17
N GLN A 285 19.70 -53.61 23.06
CA GLN A 285 21.12 -53.93 22.86
C GLN A 285 22.07 -53.00 23.60
N LEU A 286 21.68 -51.74 23.78
CA LEU A 286 22.49 -50.71 24.46
C LEU A 286 22.44 -50.82 26.01
N VAL A 287 21.42 -51.45 26.57
CA VAL A 287 21.20 -51.64 28.01
C VAL A 287 21.84 -52.91 28.55
N LYS A 288 22.43 -53.73 27.67
CA LYS A 288 23.29 -54.85 28.06
C LYS A 288 24.77 -54.42 28.07
#